data_fcd23d37bd83ab4cd688479bf902006f
#
_entry.id   fcd23d37bd83ab4cd688479bf902006f
#
_cell.length_a   1.000
_cell.length_b   1.000
_cell.length_c   1.000
_cell.angle_alpha   90.00
_cell.angle_beta   90.00
_cell.angle_gamma   90.00
#
_symmetry.space_group_name_H-M   'P 1'
#
loop_
_entity.id
_entity.type
_entity.pdbx_description
1 polymer ?
#
loop_
_entity_poly.entity_id
_entity_poly.type
_entity_poly.pdbx_seq_one_letter_code
_entity_poly.pdbx_strand_id
1 'polypeptide(L)'
;MQIDDLTAGLSLSFIIHLNNEELQFESSILEVYSRRHTLLAEGVFTDDKIISFRGKGLLVDLLVTLPDDKPQLFKNVTTNVVKRADGTLCYTVFSIAGSKTYNRRQSYRCYVGIETAIQCGLNRAAHDVIIKDISYNGFAVVSKEDLELGVNQTVHAVLNDYLEETAENFNFHLYGLVARVQELENGLFLYGCRLSNPVPGLEQYIVKKERVVLRKRQLT
;
A
#
# COMPACT_ATOMS: atom_id res chain seq x y z
N MET A 1 -13.76 8.71 -11.62
CA MET A 1 -14.66 8.70 -10.48
C MET A 1 -14.76 10.13 -9.96
N GLN A 2 -15.93 10.57 -9.55
CA GLN A 2 -16.12 11.88 -8.93
C GLN A 2 -16.14 11.75 -7.40
N ILE A 3 -15.96 12.86 -6.68
CA ILE A 3 -16.03 12.85 -5.23
C ILE A 3 -17.43 12.46 -4.72
N ASP A 4 -18.44 12.74 -5.52
CA ASP A 4 -19.85 12.38 -5.26
C ASP A 4 -20.12 10.87 -5.31
N ASP A 5 -19.22 10.08 -5.92
CA ASP A 5 -19.32 8.62 -6.05
C ASP A 5 -18.75 7.87 -4.83
N LEU A 6 -18.14 8.61 -3.89
CA LEU A 6 -17.58 8.06 -2.65
C LEU A 6 -18.68 7.74 -1.63
N THR A 7 -18.34 6.94 -0.63
CA THR A 7 -19.23 6.55 0.47
C THR A 7 -18.64 6.88 1.83
N ALA A 8 -19.49 7.13 2.81
CA ALA A 8 -19.06 7.30 4.20
C ALA A 8 -18.36 6.02 4.72
N GLY A 9 -17.43 6.20 5.65
CA GLY A 9 -16.64 5.12 6.25
C GLY A 9 -15.39 4.73 5.48
N LEU A 10 -15.16 5.25 4.27
CA LEU A 10 -13.91 5.02 3.55
C LEU A 10 -12.75 5.75 4.22
N SER A 11 -11.60 5.07 4.28
CA SER A 11 -10.34 5.68 4.70
C SER A 11 -9.84 6.65 3.64
N LEU A 12 -9.40 7.81 4.07
CA LEU A 12 -8.76 8.81 3.22
C LEU A 12 -7.48 9.36 3.86
N SER A 13 -6.63 9.95 3.04
CA SER A 13 -5.46 10.70 3.51
C SER A 13 -5.40 12.04 2.81
N PHE A 14 -5.13 13.09 3.57
CA PHE A 14 -4.74 14.39 3.02
C PHE A 14 -3.24 14.39 2.72
N ILE A 15 -2.87 14.65 1.49
CA ILE A 15 -1.47 14.81 1.06
C ILE A 15 -1.24 16.30 0.87
N ILE A 16 -0.38 16.85 1.70
CA ILE A 16 -0.08 18.28 1.75
C ILE A 16 1.27 18.52 1.10
N HIS A 17 1.29 19.33 0.04
CA HIS A 17 2.52 19.72 -0.62
C HIS A 17 2.88 21.15 -0.20
N LEU A 18 4.03 21.30 0.44
CA LEU A 18 4.57 22.58 0.89
C LEU A 18 6.09 22.61 0.70
N ASN A 19 6.63 23.61 -0.01
CA ASN A 19 8.08 23.81 -0.18
C ASN A 19 8.88 22.57 -0.61
N ASN A 20 8.34 21.76 -1.54
CA ASN A 20 8.89 20.46 -1.99
C ASN A 20 8.88 19.35 -0.94
N GLU A 21 8.23 19.55 0.18
CA GLU A 21 7.95 18.51 1.15
C GLU A 21 6.51 17.99 0.97
N GLU A 22 6.32 16.72 1.31
CA GLU A 22 5.03 16.05 1.28
C GLU A 22 4.73 15.51 2.68
N LEU A 23 3.60 15.94 3.25
CA LEU A 23 3.10 15.45 4.53
C LEU A 23 1.78 14.73 4.29
N GLN A 24 1.58 13.59 4.93
CA GLN A 24 0.37 12.81 4.83
C GLN A 24 -0.32 12.71 6.19
N PHE A 25 -1.64 12.96 6.19
CA PHE A 25 -2.49 12.88 7.38
C PHE A 25 -3.67 11.96 7.09
N GLU A 26 -3.86 10.96 7.94
CA GLU A 26 -4.96 10.00 7.81
C GLU A 26 -6.25 10.56 8.41
N SER A 27 -7.37 10.20 7.79
CA SER A 27 -8.71 10.59 8.17
C SER A 27 -9.73 9.59 7.59
N SER A 28 -11.02 9.83 7.80
CA SER A 28 -12.11 9.03 7.22
C SER A 28 -13.22 9.91 6.67
N ILE A 29 -14.02 9.36 5.74
CA ILE A 29 -15.19 10.04 5.19
C ILE A 29 -16.35 9.88 6.16
N LEU A 30 -16.87 10.99 6.68
CA LEU A 30 -18.05 11.03 7.54
C LEU A 30 -19.35 11.03 6.73
N GLU A 31 -19.39 11.84 5.67
CA GLU A 31 -20.59 12.06 4.86
C GLU A 31 -20.23 12.54 3.45
N VAL A 32 -21.03 12.19 2.45
CA VAL A 32 -20.88 12.69 1.08
C VAL A 32 -22.14 13.43 0.67
N TYR A 33 -21.97 14.69 0.25
CA TYR A 33 -23.07 15.53 -0.24
C TYR A 33 -23.18 15.41 -1.76
N SER A 34 -23.90 14.38 -2.21
CA SER A 34 -24.16 14.13 -3.62
C SER A 34 -24.68 15.37 -4.34
N ARG A 35 -24.19 15.65 -5.54
CA ARG A 35 -24.50 16.84 -6.38
C ARG A 35 -23.86 18.15 -5.89
N ARG A 36 -23.08 18.17 -4.83
CA ARG A 36 -22.36 19.36 -4.34
C ARG A 36 -20.85 19.27 -4.51
N HIS A 37 -20.35 18.16 -5.07
CA HIS A 37 -18.93 17.89 -5.19
C HIS A 37 -18.18 18.06 -3.86
N THR A 38 -18.83 17.69 -2.76
CA THR A 38 -18.33 17.95 -1.41
C THR A 38 -18.52 16.71 -0.54
N LEU A 39 -17.51 16.39 0.27
CA LEU A 39 -17.63 15.45 1.37
C LEU A 39 -17.26 16.10 2.69
N LEU A 40 -17.65 15.45 3.78
CA LEU A 40 -17.24 15.74 5.14
C LEU A 40 -16.24 14.67 5.58
N ALA A 41 -15.08 15.11 6.08
CA ALA A 41 -14.04 14.22 6.59
C ALA A 41 -13.74 14.50 8.06
N GLU A 42 -13.32 13.50 8.81
CA GLU A 42 -12.90 13.65 10.19
C GLU A 42 -11.80 14.69 10.36
N GLY A 43 -11.80 15.37 11.52
CA GLY A 43 -10.75 16.32 11.88
C GLY A 43 -9.43 15.61 12.18
N VAL A 44 -8.33 16.18 11.72
CA VAL A 44 -6.98 15.78 12.11
C VAL A 44 -6.47 16.77 13.16
N PHE A 45 -5.98 16.25 14.28
CA PHE A 45 -5.61 17.08 15.43
C PHE A 45 -4.13 16.91 15.78
N THR A 46 -3.55 18.00 16.26
CA THR A 46 -2.23 18.02 16.93
C THR A 46 -2.38 18.90 18.17
N ASP A 47 -2.02 18.39 19.34
CA ASP A 47 -2.15 19.07 20.64
C ASP A 47 -3.55 19.68 20.85
N ASP A 48 -4.60 18.90 20.64
CA ASP A 48 -6.03 19.28 20.75
C ASP A 48 -6.49 20.39 19.77
N LYS A 49 -5.66 20.77 18.81
CA LYS A 49 -6.00 21.74 17.78
C LYS A 49 -6.16 21.06 16.43
N ILE A 50 -7.26 21.39 15.73
CA ILE A 50 -7.44 20.91 14.37
C ILE A 50 -6.41 21.57 13.45
N ILE A 51 -5.77 20.76 12.60
CA ILE A 51 -4.80 21.24 11.62
C ILE A 51 -5.55 21.98 10.51
N SER A 52 -5.11 23.18 10.15
CA SER A 52 -5.68 23.90 9.01
C SER A 52 -4.86 23.61 7.75
N PHE A 53 -5.49 23.02 6.74
CA PHE A 53 -4.88 22.80 5.42
C PHE A 53 -5.08 24.01 4.50
N ARG A 54 -4.88 25.21 5.04
CA ARG A 54 -4.98 26.48 4.33
C ARG A 54 -3.70 27.30 4.48
N GLY A 55 -3.20 27.82 3.39
CA GLY A 55 -2.01 28.67 3.40
C GLY A 55 -1.59 29.06 1.99
N LYS A 56 -0.79 30.13 1.90
CA LYS A 56 -0.23 30.56 0.60
C LYS A 56 0.77 29.53 0.11
N GLY A 57 0.57 28.99 -1.10
CA GLY A 57 1.45 27.99 -1.71
C GLY A 57 1.26 26.56 -1.20
N LEU A 58 0.23 26.30 -0.35
CA LEU A 58 -0.12 24.98 0.12
C LEU A 58 -1.10 24.35 -0.87
N LEU A 59 -0.76 23.19 -1.39
CA LEU A 59 -1.64 22.37 -2.22
C LEU A 59 -2.06 21.14 -1.44
N VAL A 60 -3.32 20.75 -1.57
CA VAL A 60 -3.90 19.60 -0.87
C VAL A 60 -4.43 18.62 -1.90
N ASP A 61 -3.91 17.41 -1.87
CA ASP A 61 -4.48 16.28 -2.60
C ASP A 61 -5.24 15.38 -1.62
N LEU A 62 -6.26 14.69 -2.10
CA LEU A 62 -7.04 13.74 -1.34
C LEU A 62 -6.84 12.34 -1.92
N LEU A 63 -6.27 11.45 -1.13
CA LEU A 63 -6.11 10.03 -1.46
C LEU A 63 -7.19 9.23 -0.75
N VAL A 64 -8.03 8.52 -1.49
CA VAL A 64 -9.09 7.65 -0.95
C VAL A 64 -8.80 6.21 -1.31
N THR A 65 -8.82 5.30 -0.33
CA THR A 65 -8.65 3.87 -0.56
C THR A 65 -10.04 3.23 -0.70
N LEU A 66 -10.32 2.66 -1.87
CA LEU A 66 -11.56 1.94 -2.14
C LEU A 66 -11.51 0.52 -1.55
N PRO A 67 -12.67 -0.14 -1.36
CA PRO A 67 -12.73 -1.51 -0.81
C PRO A 67 -11.93 -2.56 -1.59
N ASP A 68 -11.76 -2.35 -2.91
CA ASP A 68 -10.96 -3.20 -3.79
C ASP A 68 -9.44 -2.88 -3.77
N ASP A 69 -8.99 -2.13 -2.76
CA ASP A 69 -7.60 -1.67 -2.56
C ASP A 69 -7.02 -0.87 -3.75
N LYS A 70 -7.91 -0.19 -4.51
CA LYS A 70 -7.51 0.72 -5.59
C LYS A 70 -7.54 2.18 -5.11
N PRO A 71 -6.39 2.75 -4.74
CA PRO A 71 -6.35 4.14 -4.30
C PRO A 71 -6.72 5.10 -5.43
N GLN A 72 -7.52 6.11 -5.09
CA GLN A 72 -7.95 7.18 -5.99
C GLN A 72 -7.43 8.52 -5.47
N LEU A 73 -6.76 9.28 -6.34
CA LEU A 73 -6.19 10.58 -6.01
C LEU A 73 -7.03 11.70 -6.65
N PHE A 74 -7.57 12.55 -5.81
CA PHE A 74 -8.19 13.83 -6.22
C PHE A 74 -7.16 14.93 -5.99
N LYS A 75 -6.73 15.61 -7.05
CA LYS A 75 -5.70 16.64 -6.96
C LYS A 75 -6.30 18.02 -6.67
N ASN A 76 -5.54 18.80 -5.91
CA ASN A 76 -5.85 20.21 -5.62
C ASN A 76 -7.27 20.41 -5.07
N VAL A 77 -7.64 19.61 -4.07
CA VAL A 77 -8.94 19.75 -3.40
C VAL A 77 -8.96 21.00 -2.52
N THR A 78 -10.14 21.58 -2.36
CA THR A 78 -10.34 22.71 -1.42
C THR A 78 -10.86 22.18 -0.10
N THR A 79 -10.19 22.52 1.00
CA THR A 79 -10.56 22.11 2.35
C THR A 79 -10.98 23.30 3.21
N ASN A 80 -11.99 23.11 4.05
CA ASN A 80 -12.38 24.08 5.08
C ASN A 80 -12.67 23.36 6.39
N VAL A 81 -12.17 23.92 7.50
CA VAL A 81 -12.59 23.49 8.82
C VAL A 81 -13.99 23.97 9.09
N VAL A 82 -14.86 23.07 9.53
CA VAL A 82 -16.23 23.36 9.92
C VAL A 82 -16.54 22.72 11.27
N LYS A 83 -17.48 23.32 12.00
CA LYS A 83 -17.98 22.78 13.27
C LYS A 83 -19.35 22.19 13.04
N ARG A 84 -19.56 20.94 13.41
CA ARG A 84 -20.87 20.27 13.37
C ARG A 84 -21.78 20.76 14.50
N ALA A 85 -23.04 20.39 14.43
CA ALA A 85 -24.05 20.76 15.46
C ALA A 85 -23.70 20.15 16.84
N ASP A 86 -23.05 18.99 16.88
CA ASP A 86 -22.54 18.31 18.08
C ASP A 86 -21.27 18.93 18.67
N GLY A 87 -20.72 19.97 18.03
CA GLY A 87 -19.50 20.64 18.44
C GLY A 87 -18.22 20.06 17.84
N THR A 88 -18.27 18.91 17.16
CA THR A 88 -17.11 18.24 16.54
C THR A 88 -16.57 19.09 15.39
N LEU A 89 -15.24 19.25 15.36
CA LEU A 89 -14.54 19.89 14.24
C LEU A 89 -14.19 18.86 13.17
N CYS A 90 -14.45 19.19 11.92
CA CYS A 90 -14.20 18.33 10.76
C CYS A 90 -13.84 19.17 9.53
N TYR A 91 -13.58 18.53 8.40
CA TYR A 91 -13.31 19.23 7.14
C TYR A 91 -14.46 19.04 6.16
N THR A 92 -14.84 20.12 5.49
CA THR A 92 -15.47 19.99 4.17
C THR A 92 -14.38 19.92 3.12
N VAL A 93 -14.51 18.97 2.21
CA VAL A 93 -13.57 18.77 1.09
C VAL A 93 -14.34 18.89 -0.21
N PHE A 94 -13.93 19.81 -1.06
CA PHE A 94 -14.57 20.09 -2.34
C PHE A 94 -13.64 19.77 -3.50
N SER A 95 -14.17 19.08 -4.53
CA SER A 95 -13.46 18.81 -5.77
C SER A 95 -14.42 18.66 -6.95
N ILE A 96 -14.24 19.45 -8.00
CA ILE A 96 -14.95 19.29 -9.28
C ILE A 96 -14.20 18.28 -10.17
N ALA A 97 -12.88 18.18 -10.02
CA ALA A 97 -12.07 17.29 -10.83
C ALA A 97 -12.30 15.83 -10.46
N GLY A 98 -12.37 14.97 -11.46
CA GLY A 98 -12.39 13.53 -11.25
C GLY A 98 -11.06 13.00 -10.73
N SER A 99 -11.13 11.88 -9.99
CA SER A 99 -9.95 11.19 -9.48
C SER A 99 -9.14 10.54 -10.61
N LYS A 100 -7.87 10.29 -10.29
CA LYS A 100 -6.99 9.39 -11.04
C LYS A 100 -6.62 8.22 -10.16
N THR A 101 -6.49 7.03 -10.75
CA THR A 101 -5.92 5.89 -10.02
C THR A 101 -4.51 6.24 -9.56
N TYR A 102 -4.27 6.08 -8.28
CA TYR A 102 -2.98 6.38 -7.66
C TYR A 102 -2.19 5.10 -7.44
N ASN A 103 -1.03 5.03 -8.07
CA ASN A 103 -0.11 3.92 -7.81
C ASN A 103 0.83 4.31 -6.66
N ARG A 104 0.50 3.87 -5.44
CA ARG A 104 1.35 4.09 -4.25
C ARG A 104 2.63 3.24 -4.23
N ARG A 105 2.76 2.33 -5.22
CA ARG A 105 3.92 1.44 -5.28
C ARG A 105 5.05 2.09 -6.06
N GLN A 106 6.18 2.23 -5.42
CA GLN A 106 7.41 2.75 -6.04
C GLN A 106 8.06 1.74 -6.97
N SER A 107 7.74 0.45 -6.81
CA SER A 107 8.28 -0.62 -7.64
C SER A 107 7.21 -1.61 -8.05
N TYR A 108 7.38 -2.15 -9.24
CA TYR A 108 6.55 -3.23 -9.75
C TYR A 108 6.70 -4.49 -8.89
N ARG A 109 5.62 -5.24 -8.71
CA ARG A 109 5.59 -6.52 -8.01
C ARG A 109 5.29 -7.63 -8.98
N CYS A 110 6.24 -8.55 -9.13
CA CYS A 110 6.10 -9.75 -9.93
C CYS A 110 5.55 -10.88 -9.08
N TYR A 111 4.47 -11.52 -9.52
CA TYR A 111 3.98 -12.74 -8.90
C TYR A 111 4.94 -13.89 -9.20
N VAL A 112 5.34 -14.64 -8.18
CA VAL A 112 6.27 -15.77 -8.31
C VAL A 112 5.65 -17.11 -7.87
N GLY A 113 4.90 -17.17 -6.78
CA GLY A 113 4.19 -18.35 -6.33
C GLY A 113 5.11 -19.54 -6.00
N ILE A 114 6.24 -19.28 -5.33
CA ILE A 114 7.28 -20.31 -5.08
C ILE A 114 7.24 -20.76 -3.63
N GLU A 115 7.12 -22.05 -3.41
CA GLU A 115 7.25 -22.68 -2.10
C GLU A 115 8.70 -22.61 -1.61
N THR A 116 8.89 -22.22 -0.36
CA THR A 116 10.18 -22.12 0.28
C THR A 116 10.06 -22.21 1.80
N ALA A 117 11.18 -22.27 2.50
CA ALA A 117 11.23 -22.07 3.93
C ALA A 117 11.72 -20.66 4.26
N ILE A 118 11.02 -20.01 5.21
CA ILE A 118 11.44 -18.73 5.79
C ILE A 118 12.01 -18.98 7.18
N GLN A 119 13.14 -18.35 7.47
CA GLN A 119 13.72 -18.31 8.82
C GLN A 119 13.35 -16.98 9.47
N CYS A 120 12.82 -17.00 10.67
CA CYS A 120 12.40 -15.82 11.38
C CYS A 120 12.72 -15.87 12.89
N GLY A 121 12.75 -14.69 13.49
CA GLY A 121 13.00 -14.51 14.91
C GLY A 121 14.43 -14.83 15.37
N LEU A 122 14.66 -14.73 16.68
CA LEU A 122 15.96 -14.99 17.30
C LEU A 122 16.39 -16.47 17.20
N ASN A 123 15.43 -17.38 17.23
CA ASN A 123 15.66 -18.83 17.21
C ASN A 123 15.86 -19.40 15.78
N ARG A 124 15.74 -18.56 14.74
CA ARG A 124 15.84 -18.97 13.33
C ARG A 124 14.99 -20.21 12.99
N ALA A 125 13.82 -20.31 13.61
CA ALA A 125 12.87 -21.36 13.26
C ALA A 125 12.54 -21.28 11.77
N ALA A 126 12.52 -22.42 11.10
CA ALA A 126 12.18 -22.52 9.68
C ALA A 126 10.69 -22.87 9.56
N HIS A 127 9.96 -22.11 8.73
CA HIS A 127 8.54 -22.31 8.47
C HIS A 127 8.31 -22.39 6.96
N ASP A 128 7.48 -23.34 6.53
CA ASP A 128 7.11 -23.47 5.13
C ASP A 128 6.15 -22.37 4.72
N VAL A 129 6.50 -21.66 3.66
CA VAL A 129 5.73 -20.54 3.13
C VAL A 129 5.76 -20.54 1.60
N ILE A 130 4.91 -19.71 1.01
CA ILE A 130 4.94 -19.40 -0.43
C ILE A 130 5.42 -17.95 -0.59
N ILE A 131 6.49 -17.71 -1.34
CA ILE A 131 6.80 -16.36 -1.82
C ILE A 131 5.75 -16.02 -2.87
N LYS A 132 4.81 -15.16 -2.51
CA LYS A 132 3.69 -14.74 -3.37
C LYS A 132 4.13 -13.83 -4.49
N ASP A 133 4.78 -12.74 -4.11
CA ASP A 133 5.28 -11.73 -5.03
C ASP A 133 6.61 -11.15 -4.56
N ILE A 134 7.35 -10.60 -5.51
CA ILE A 134 8.63 -9.96 -5.27
C ILE A 134 8.73 -8.66 -6.06
N SER A 135 9.43 -7.68 -5.50
CA SER A 135 9.76 -6.41 -6.12
C SER A 135 11.23 -6.06 -5.86
N TYR A 136 11.70 -5.00 -6.48
CA TYR A 136 13.06 -4.51 -6.28
C TYR A 136 13.42 -4.21 -4.80
N ASN A 137 12.43 -3.78 -4.02
CA ASN A 137 12.63 -3.34 -2.63
C ASN A 137 11.92 -4.19 -1.57
N GLY A 138 11.30 -5.31 -1.96
CA GLY A 138 10.59 -6.16 -1.01
C GLY A 138 9.99 -7.42 -1.63
N PHE A 139 9.48 -8.27 -0.76
CA PHE A 139 8.78 -9.50 -1.12
C PHE A 139 7.60 -9.74 -0.19
N ALA A 140 6.67 -10.56 -0.62
CA ALA A 140 5.56 -11.00 0.23
C ALA A 140 5.54 -12.51 0.33
N VAL A 141 5.34 -13.02 1.54
CA VAL A 141 5.15 -14.45 1.79
C VAL A 141 3.77 -14.72 2.35
N VAL A 142 3.24 -15.88 2.00
CA VAL A 142 1.98 -16.40 2.52
C VAL A 142 2.26 -17.65 3.33
N SER A 143 1.74 -17.71 4.54
CA SER A 143 1.79 -18.86 5.43
C SER A 143 0.39 -19.40 5.71
N LYS A 144 0.29 -20.70 5.98
CA LYS A 144 -0.93 -21.34 6.49
C LYS A 144 -1.13 -21.11 7.99
N GLU A 145 -0.05 -20.88 8.70
CA GLU A 145 -0.01 -20.66 10.14
C GLU A 145 0.40 -19.23 10.45
N ASP A 146 -0.09 -18.68 11.55
CA ASP A 146 0.46 -17.44 12.08
C ASP A 146 1.89 -17.68 12.56
N LEU A 147 2.83 -16.98 11.95
CA LEU A 147 4.26 -17.07 12.33
C LEU A 147 4.59 -16.21 13.54
N GLU A 148 3.59 -15.58 14.15
CA GLU A 148 3.72 -14.65 15.28
C GLU A 148 4.74 -13.53 15.05
N LEU A 149 4.89 -13.12 13.78
CA LEU A 149 5.85 -12.08 13.38
C LEU A 149 5.22 -10.69 13.51
N GLY A 150 5.86 -9.86 14.29
CA GLY A 150 5.54 -8.43 14.36
C GLY A 150 6.27 -7.59 13.32
N VAL A 151 5.79 -6.36 13.11
CA VAL A 151 6.46 -5.35 12.26
C VAL A 151 7.90 -5.10 12.75
N ASN A 152 8.84 -4.92 11.83
CA ASN A 152 10.28 -4.76 12.02
C ASN A 152 11.03 -6.01 12.49
N GLN A 153 10.40 -7.16 12.59
CA GLN A 153 11.14 -8.40 12.81
C GLN A 153 11.86 -8.84 11.54
N THR A 154 13.05 -9.42 11.73
CA THR A 154 13.90 -9.90 10.64
C THR A 154 13.41 -11.23 10.09
N VAL A 155 13.49 -11.37 8.79
CA VAL A 155 13.17 -12.61 8.08
C VAL A 155 14.24 -12.89 7.03
N HIS A 156 14.48 -14.18 6.78
CA HIS A 156 15.35 -14.66 5.72
C HIS A 156 14.61 -15.73 4.92
N ALA A 157 14.46 -15.53 3.63
CA ALA A 157 13.89 -16.49 2.70
C ALA A 157 14.89 -16.80 1.59
N VAL A 158 14.83 -17.99 1.01
CA VAL A 158 15.62 -18.38 -0.15
C VAL A 158 14.67 -18.56 -1.32
N LEU A 159 14.84 -17.73 -2.36
CA LEU A 159 14.09 -17.88 -3.59
C LEU A 159 14.93 -18.71 -4.59
N ASN A 160 14.44 -19.91 -4.92
CA ASN A 160 15.00 -20.76 -5.96
C ASN A 160 13.98 -20.88 -7.09
N ASP A 161 14.36 -20.47 -8.29
CA ASP A 161 13.49 -20.56 -9.46
C ASP A 161 14.27 -20.98 -10.69
N TYR A 162 13.65 -21.83 -11.51
CA TYR A 162 14.15 -22.21 -12.81
C TYR A 162 13.23 -21.68 -13.90
N LEU A 163 13.74 -20.81 -14.75
CA LEU A 163 13.00 -20.28 -15.88
C LEU A 163 13.28 -21.14 -17.13
N GLU A 164 12.32 -22.01 -17.48
CA GLU A 164 12.43 -22.92 -18.64
C GLU A 164 12.69 -22.19 -19.96
N GLU A 165 12.05 -21.02 -20.13
CA GLU A 165 12.18 -20.24 -21.38
C GLU A 165 13.59 -19.72 -21.65
N THR A 166 14.37 -19.47 -20.62
CA THR A 166 15.77 -18.99 -20.72
C THR A 166 16.79 -20.04 -20.29
N ALA A 167 16.33 -21.20 -19.81
CA ALA A 167 17.16 -22.28 -19.23
C ALA A 167 18.10 -21.77 -18.11
N GLU A 168 17.62 -20.82 -17.29
CA GLU A 168 18.40 -20.19 -16.23
C GLU A 168 17.89 -20.57 -14.85
N ASN A 169 18.83 -20.85 -13.94
CA ASN A 169 18.57 -21.03 -12.52
C ASN A 169 18.84 -19.73 -11.78
N PHE A 170 17.91 -19.35 -10.90
CA PHE A 170 18.04 -18.21 -10.02
C PHE A 170 17.98 -18.66 -8.58
N ASN A 171 18.95 -18.19 -7.78
CA ASN A 171 19.01 -18.42 -6.35
C ASN A 171 19.30 -17.11 -5.65
N PHE A 172 18.37 -16.65 -4.81
CA PHE A 172 18.51 -15.40 -4.07
C PHE A 172 18.26 -15.61 -2.57
N HIS A 173 19.14 -15.07 -1.75
CA HIS A 173 18.94 -14.93 -0.32
C HIS A 173 18.27 -13.57 -0.04
N LEU A 174 17.04 -13.62 0.41
CA LEU A 174 16.20 -12.44 0.68
C LEU A 174 16.19 -12.16 2.18
N TYR A 175 16.96 -11.18 2.59
CA TYR A 175 16.96 -10.68 3.97
C TYR A 175 16.05 -9.45 4.05
N GLY A 176 15.09 -9.44 4.96
CA GLY A 176 14.14 -8.35 5.06
C GLY A 176 13.61 -8.14 6.47
N LEU A 177 12.85 -7.06 6.59
CA LEU A 177 12.08 -6.71 7.78
C LEU A 177 10.60 -6.78 7.46
N VAL A 178 9.81 -7.40 8.32
CA VAL A 178 8.35 -7.39 8.22
C VAL A 178 7.86 -5.94 8.25
N ALA A 179 7.19 -5.50 7.20
CA ALA A 179 6.61 -4.16 7.09
C ALA A 179 5.11 -4.17 7.37
N ARG A 180 4.42 -5.30 7.14
CA ARG A 180 3.01 -5.48 7.46
C ARG A 180 2.68 -6.96 7.64
N VAL A 181 1.68 -7.22 8.47
CA VAL A 181 1.04 -8.53 8.63
C VAL A 181 -0.45 -8.37 8.33
N GLN A 182 -1.03 -9.32 7.65
CA GLN A 182 -2.45 -9.30 7.29
C GLN A 182 -2.98 -10.73 7.30
N GLU A 183 -4.01 -10.97 8.08
CA GLU A 183 -4.84 -12.17 7.95
C GLU A 183 -5.76 -12.02 6.72
N LEU A 184 -5.80 -13.03 5.87
CA LEU A 184 -6.63 -13.07 4.69
C LEU A 184 -7.95 -13.79 5.00
N GLU A 185 -9.01 -13.49 4.23
CA GLU A 185 -10.36 -14.07 4.42
C GLU A 185 -10.39 -15.60 4.40
N ASN A 186 -9.43 -16.25 3.77
CA ASN A 186 -9.27 -17.70 3.71
C ASN A 186 -8.45 -18.31 4.86
N GLY A 187 -8.16 -17.54 5.90
CA GLY A 187 -7.39 -17.99 7.08
C GLY A 187 -5.89 -18.11 6.83
N LEU A 188 -5.38 -17.60 5.71
CA LEU A 188 -3.94 -17.52 5.46
C LEU A 188 -3.38 -16.20 5.99
N PHE A 189 -2.10 -16.19 6.31
CA PHE A 189 -1.38 -15.01 6.78
C PHE A 189 -0.45 -14.50 5.69
N LEU A 190 -0.53 -13.20 5.40
CA LEU A 190 0.31 -12.50 4.43
C LEU A 190 1.29 -11.59 5.18
N TYR A 191 2.58 -11.84 4.99
CA TYR A 191 3.66 -11.03 5.53
C TYR A 191 4.31 -10.25 4.38
N GLY A 192 4.14 -8.93 4.38
CA GLY A 192 4.85 -8.04 3.46
C GLY A 192 6.18 -7.64 4.06
N CYS A 193 7.29 -7.92 3.37
CA CYS A 193 8.64 -7.70 3.85
C CYS A 193 9.35 -6.66 2.98
N ARG A 194 10.08 -5.74 3.61
CA ARG A 194 11.00 -4.81 2.95
C ARG A 194 12.40 -5.42 2.96
N LEU A 195 13.07 -5.47 1.82
CA LEU A 195 14.46 -5.91 1.75
C LEU A 195 15.38 -5.00 2.58
N SER A 196 16.29 -5.62 3.33
CA SER A 196 17.28 -4.88 4.14
C SER A 196 18.37 -4.26 3.27
N ASN A 197 18.69 -4.92 2.14
CA ASN A 197 19.69 -4.46 1.19
C ASN A 197 19.26 -4.82 -0.25
N PRO A 198 19.73 -4.09 -1.26
CA PRO A 198 19.56 -4.48 -2.65
C PRO A 198 20.15 -5.89 -2.90
N VAL A 199 19.42 -6.70 -3.67
CA VAL A 199 19.85 -8.06 -4.02
C VAL A 199 20.38 -8.06 -5.45
N PRO A 200 21.68 -8.33 -5.68
CA PRO A 200 22.27 -8.34 -7.02
C PRO A 200 21.54 -9.31 -7.95
N GLY A 201 21.22 -8.88 -9.17
CA GLY A 201 20.57 -9.71 -10.19
C GLY A 201 19.05 -9.87 -10.02
N LEU A 202 18.47 -9.43 -8.90
CA LEU A 202 17.04 -9.57 -8.64
C LEU A 202 16.17 -8.80 -9.64
N GLU A 203 16.60 -7.60 -10.05
CA GLU A 203 15.91 -6.81 -11.06
C GLU A 203 15.83 -7.54 -12.42
N GLN A 204 16.93 -8.12 -12.86
CA GLN A 204 16.98 -8.91 -14.09
C GLN A 204 16.06 -10.13 -14.03
N TYR A 205 16.05 -10.82 -12.88
CA TYR A 205 15.13 -11.94 -12.65
C TYR A 205 13.66 -11.48 -12.73
N ILE A 206 13.30 -10.39 -12.06
CA ILE A 206 11.93 -9.86 -12.06
C ILE A 206 11.45 -9.59 -13.50
N VAL A 207 12.28 -8.92 -14.31
CA VAL A 207 11.96 -8.62 -15.72
C VAL A 207 11.75 -9.90 -16.55
N LYS A 208 12.60 -10.91 -16.36
CA LYS A 208 12.49 -12.20 -17.06
C LYS A 208 11.25 -12.97 -16.61
N LYS A 209 11.02 -13.07 -15.29
CA LYS A 209 9.87 -13.76 -14.71
C LYS A 209 8.55 -13.11 -15.14
N GLU A 210 8.48 -11.79 -15.17
CA GLU A 210 7.30 -11.07 -15.65
C GLU A 210 6.93 -11.46 -17.08
N ARG A 211 7.91 -11.52 -17.99
CA ARG A 211 7.69 -11.93 -19.37
C ARG A 211 7.08 -13.33 -19.45
N VAL A 212 7.58 -14.27 -18.64
CA VAL A 212 7.03 -15.63 -18.56
C VAL A 212 5.58 -15.60 -18.06
N VAL A 213 5.30 -14.86 -16.99
CA VAL A 213 3.93 -14.75 -16.42
C VAL A 213 2.95 -14.11 -17.41
N LEU A 214 3.36 -13.05 -18.12
CA LEU A 214 2.52 -12.38 -19.11
C LEU A 214 2.20 -13.27 -20.30
N ARG A 215 3.18 -14.03 -20.80
CA ARG A 215 2.95 -15.01 -21.90
C ARG A 215 1.95 -16.10 -21.50
N LYS A 216 2.09 -16.66 -20.29
CA LYS A 216 1.16 -17.67 -19.78
C LYS A 216 -0.28 -17.15 -19.69
N ARG A 217 -0.46 -15.87 -19.31
CA ARG A 217 -1.81 -15.22 -19.26
C ARG A 217 -2.43 -14.95 -20.63
N GLN A 218 -1.64 -14.85 -21.69
CA GLN A 218 -2.14 -14.65 -23.05
C GLN A 218 -2.57 -15.97 -23.72
N LEU A 219 -2.17 -17.10 -23.15
CA LEU A 219 -2.47 -18.44 -23.68
C LEU A 219 -3.65 -19.12 -22.96
N THR A 220 -4.19 -18.50 -21.92
CA THR A 220 -5.41 -18.88 -21.19
C THR A 220 -6.54 -17.93 -21.48
#